data_961e0fe8b9582237428f27526e30452b
#
_entry.id   961e0fe8b9582237428f27526e30452b
#
_cell.length_a   1.000
_cell.length_b   1.000
_cell.length_c   1.000
_cell.angle_alpha   90.00
_cell.angle_beta   90.00
_cell.angle_gamma   90.00
#
_symmetry.space_group_name_H-M   'P 1'
#
loop_
_entity.id
_entity.type
_entity.pdbx_description
1 polymer ?
#
loop_
_entity_poly.entity_id
_entity_poly.type
_entity_poly.pdbx_seq_one_letter_code
_entity_poly.pdbx_strand_id
1 'polypeptide(L)'
;VIAMSNKNDLFNAPESYMEKISYPKGIDHNAIDLDFSLKKNLSNLADSKNKKFESLRICVLDRPRHQKIIDEAKYLKIEVKLISDGDVSGALLVTEEKHNIDLFLGTGGGPEGVLAASALDTYGCGFQGRFIFDTDELKKRANNMGINDFDKKYKLDEIVKGDSLFCATGITKGDLVNGVKLSKNKMVVNTLITHKSQNMKKIVTGEIDIKK
;
A
#
# COMPACT_ATOMS: atom_id res chain seq x y z
N VAL A 1 6.06 -3.52 11.40
CA VAL A 1 5.21 -2.40 10.95
C VAL A 1 4.11 -2.17 11.97
N ILE A 2 3.80 -0.92 12.28
CA ILE A 2 2.71 -0.52 13.18
C ILE A 2 2.04 0.76 12.65
N ALA A 3 0.72 0.87 12.82
CA ALA A 3 -0.02 2.11 12.68
C ALA A 3 -0.78 2.40 13.99
N MET A 4 -0.84 3.65 14.38
CA MET A 4 -1.50 4.10 15.61
C MET A 4 -2.37 5.32 15.30
N SER A 5 -3.51 5.42 15.98
CA SER A 5 -4.45 6.55 15.88
C SER A 5 -5.23 6.70 17.17
N ASN A 6 -6.08 7.71 17.26
CA ASN A 6 -7.12 7.71 18.26
C ASN A 6 -8.10 6.54 18.04
N LYS A 7 -8.88 6.25 19.07
CA LYS A 7 -9.87 5.18 19.00
C LYS A 7 -10.87 5.42 17.85
N ASN A 8 -11.03 4.41 17.00
CA ASN A 8 -11.91 4.37 15.81
C ASN A 8 -11.48 5.23 14.61
N ASP A 9 -10.30 5.85 14.62
CA ASP A 9 -9.81 6.62 13.49
C ASP A 9 -9.14 5.73 12.41
N LEU A 10 -8.71 4.53 12.77
CA LEU A 10 -8.30 3.51 11.81
C LEU A 10 -9.36 2.42 11.70
N PHE A 11 -9.60 1.98 10.47
CA PHE A 11 -10.54 0.91 10.19
C PHE A 11 -10.08 -0.40 10.84
N ASN A 12 -10.98 -1.05 11.55
CA ASN A 12 -10.72 -2.37 12.13
C ASN A 12 -10.90 -3.43 11.03
N ALA A 13 -9.81 -3.83 10.39
CA ALA A 13 -9.85 -4.76 9.28
C ALA A 13 -10.06 -6.20 9.74
N PRO A 14 -10.93 -6.96 9.06
CA PRO A 14 -11.01 -8.39 9.26
C PRO A 14 -9.73 -9.08 8.76
N GLU A 15 -9.40 -10.23 9.35
CA GLU A 15 -8.33 -11.11 8.88
C GLU A 15 -8.75 -11.84 7.60
N SER A 16 -8.84 -11.11 6.51
CA SER A 16 -9.15 -11.61 5.16
C SER A 16 -8.20 -10.98 4.15
N TYR A 17 -8.24 -11.46 2.90
CA TYR A 17 -7.58 -10.76 1.82
C TYR A 17 -8.32 -9.47 1.45
N MET A 18 -7.57 -8.55 0.83
CA MET A 18 -8.07 -7.28 0.29
C MET A 18 -7.47 -7.06 -1.09
N GLU A 19 -8.30 -6.78 -2.09
CA GLU A 19 -7.86 -6.13 -3.32
C GLU A 19 -7.49 -4.69 -3.01
N LYS A 20 -6.39 -4.21 -3.56
CA LYS A 20 -5.83 -2.89 -3.27
C LYS A 20 -5.33 -2.23 -4.52
N ILE A 21 -5.53 -0.93 -4.58
CA ILE A 21 -4.91 -0.06 -5.56
C ILE A 21 -4.42 1.20 -4.85
N SER A 22 -3.18 1.63 -5.12
CA SER A 22 -2.67 2.92 -4.66
C SER A 22 -1.99 3.68 -5.79
N TYR A 23 -2.06 5.00 -5.72
CA TYR A 23 -1.57 5.90 -6.77
C TYR A 23 -1.06 7.22 -6.17
N PRO A 24 -0.19 7.96 -6.90
CA PRO A 24 0.43 9.18 -6.40
C PRO A 24 -0.59 10.28 -6.05
N LYS A 25 -0.15 11.23 -5.22
CA LYS A 25 -0.91 12.45 -4.91
C LYS A 25 -1.23 13.26 -6.17
N GLY A 26 -2.30 14.05 -6.10
CA GLY A 26 -2.70 14.96 -7.17
C GLY A 26 -3.50 14.32 -8.31
N ILE A 27 -3.84 13.04 -8.19
CA ILE A 27 -4.74 12.34 -9.11
C ILE A 27 -6.17 12.44 -8.58
N ASP A 28 -7.13 12.76 -9.45
CA ASP A 28 -8.54 12.72 -9.09
C ASP A 28 -8.93 11.30 -8.63
N HIS A 29 -9.51 11.22 -7.44
CA HIS A 29 -9.93 9.94 -6.86
C HIS A 29 -10.99 9.19 -7.68
N ASN A 30 -11.68 9.86 -8.60
CA ASN A 30 -12.61 9.22 -9.51
C ASN A 30 -11.95 8.73 -10.82
N ALA A 31 -10.70 9.09 -11.05
CA ALA A 31 -9.95 8.64 -12.23
C ALA A 31 -9.43 7.20 -12.07
N ILE A 32 -9.27 6.72 -10.84
CA ILE A 32 -8.72 5.40 -10.52
C ILE A 32 -9.74 4.61 -9.72
N ASP A 33 -10.02 3.39 -10.14
CA ASP A 33 -11.02 2.55 -9.47
C ASP A 33 -10.70 1.06 -9.61
N LEU A 34 -10.95 0.27 -8.55
CA LEU A 34 -10.74 -1.18 -8.54
C LEU A 34 -11.58 -1.93 -9.58
N ASP A 35 -12.74 -1.37 -9.97
CA ASP A 35 -13.63 -1.98 -10.97
C ASP A 35 -13.28 -1.59 -12.41
N PHE A 36 -12.35 -0.66 -12.60
CA PHE A 36 -11.85 -0.35 -13.94
C PHE A 36 -10.85 -1.42 -14.41
N SER A 37 -10.81 -1.67 -15.72
CA SER A 37 -9.72 -2.48 -16.28
C SER A 37 -8.37 -1.82 -16.02
N LEU A 38 -7.31 -2.62 -15.98
CA LEU A 38 -5.95 -2.09 -15.86
C LEU A 38 -5.67 -1.02 -16.91
N LYS A 39 -6.05 -1.26 -18.17
CA LYS A 39 -5.90 -0.29 -19.25
C LYS A 39 -6.61 1.03 -18.95
N LYS A 40 -7.84 1.00 -18.42
CA LYS A 40 -8.61 2.22 -18.10
C LYS A 40 -7.93 3.02 -16.98
N ASN A 41 -7.53 2.34 -15.89
CA ASN A 41 -6.79 2.98 -14.81
C ASN A 41 -5.51 3.65 -15.31
N LEU A 42 -4.72 2.93 -16.12
CA LEU A 42 -3.48 3.45 -16.67
C LEU A 42 -3.70 4.61 -17.66
N SER A 43 -4.74 4.57 -18.50
CA SER A 43 -5.04 5.69 -19.40
C SER A 43 -5.39 6.94 -18.61
N ASN A 44 -6.28 6.83 -17.63
CA ASN A 44 -6.66 7.95 -16.77
C ASN A 44 -5.46 8.50 -15.98
N LEU A 45 -4.56 7.62 -15.54
CA LEU A 45 -3.34 8.01 -14.84
C LEU A 45 -2.35 8.74 -15.76
N ALA A 46 -2.17 8.26 -17.00
CA ALA A 46 -1.33 8.89 -18.01
C ALA A 46 -1.82 10.32 -18.30
N ASP A 47 -3.13 10.47 -18.54
CA ASP A 47 -3.76 11.77 -18.78
C ASP A 47 -3.58 12.71 -17.58
N SER A 48 -3.85 12.23 -16.36
CA SER A 48 -3.73 13.02 -15.12
C SER A 48 -2.29 13.47 -14.84
N LYS A 49 -1.30 12.67 -15.22
CA LYS A 49 0.14 12.98 -15.03
C LYS A 49 0.78 13.65 -16.23
N ASN A 50 0.03 13.85 -17.32
CA ASN A 50 0.58 14.29 -18.61
C ASN A 50 1.80 13.46 -19.05
N LYS A 51 1.71 12.14 -18.87
CA LYS A 51 2.72 11.16 -19.26
C LYS A 51 2.25 10.35 -20.47
N LYS A 52 3.23 9.83 -21.22
CA LYS A 52 2.92 8.81 -22.26
C LYS A 52 2.50 7.53 -21.57
N PHE A 53 1.47 6.86 -22.09
CA PHE A 53 0.93 5.63 -21.55
C PHE A 53 2.02 4.56 -21.36
N GLU A 54 2.89 4.38 -22.37
CA GLU A 54 3.96 3.38 -22.37
C GLU A 54 5.11 3.70 -21.38
N SER A 55 5.16 4.92 -20.85
CA SER A 55 6.15 5.33 -19.85
C SER A 55 5.71 5.07 -18.41
N LEU A 56 4.47 4.59 -18.23
CA LEU A 56 3.98 4.23 -16.91
C LEU A 56 4.63 2.94 -16.42
N ARG A 57 4.75 2.86 -15.09
CA ARG A 57 5.29 1.70 -14.40
C ARG A 57 4.41 1.29 -13.25
N ILE A 58 4.08 0.01 -13.18
CA ILE A 58 3.27 -0.54 -12.08
C ILE A 58 4.12 -1.40 -11.15
N CYS A 59 3.68 -1.50 -9.87
CA CYS A 59 4.24 -2.44 -8.92
C CYS A 59 3.18 -3.49 -8.57
N VAL A 60 3.57 -4.76 -8.59
CA VAL A 60 2.70 -5.92 -8.30
C VAL A 60 3.50 -6.95 -7.51
N LEU A 61 2.86 -7.63 -6.56
CA LEU A 61 3.47 -8.78 -5.89
C LEU A 61 3.57 -9.97 -6.86
N ASP A 62 4.74 -10.60 -6.87
CA ASP A 62 4.98 -11.84 -7.63
C ASP A 62 4.27 -13.02 -6.95
N ARG A 63 3.02 -13.21 -7.28
CA ARG A 63 2.15 -14.28 -6.77
C ARG A 63 1.27 -14.85 -7.89
N PRO A 64 0.96 -16.14 -7.89
CA PRO A 64 0.12 -16.75 -8.93
C PRO A 64 -1.23 -16.04 -9.10
N ARG A 65 -1.81 -15.53 -8.02
CA ARG A 65 -3.09 -14.77 -8.07
C ARG A 65 -3.02 -13.47 -8.86
N HIS A 66 -1.83 -12.94 -9.09
CA HIS A 66 -1.62 -11.69 -9.85
C HIS A 66 -1.22 -11.93 -11.31
N GLN A 67 -1.12 -13.19 -11.76
CA GLN A 67 -0.63 -13.51 -13.10
C GLN A 67 -1.42 -12.80 -14.20
N LYS A 68 -2.75 -12.70 -14.05
CA LYS A 68 -3.61 -11.99 -15.02
C LYS A 68 -3.24 -10.51 -15.15
N ILE A 69 -2.97 -9.83 -14.03
CA ILE A 69 -2.55 -8.42 -14.02
C ILE A 69 -1.20 -8.27 -14.72
N ILE A 70 -0.27 -9.17 -14.42
CA ILE A 70 1.09 -9.17 -14.98
C ILE A 70 1.04 -9.39 -16.50
N ASP A 71 0.22 -10.34 -16.97
CA ASP A 71 0.09 -10.65 -18.40
C ASP A 71 -0.62 -9.52 -19.15
N GLU A 72 -1.66 -8.90 -18.58
CA GLU A 72 -2.31 -7.74 -19.15
C GLU A 72 -1.35 -6.54 -19.25
N ALA A 73 -0.55 -6.27 -18.21
CA ALA A 73 0.44 -5.21 -18.25
C ALA A 73 1.50 -5.43 -19.33
N LYS A 74 1.98 -6.67 -19.47
CA LYS A 74 2.90 -7.05 -20.56
C LYS A 74 2.28 -6.86 -21.95
N TYR A 75 1.02 -7.27 -22.13
CA TYR A 75 0.29 -7.05 -23.37
C TYR A 75 0.18 -5.56 -23.72
N LEU A 76 -0.07 -4.73 -22.71
CA LEU A 76 -0.13 -3.27 -22.82
C LEU A 76 1.25 -2.61 -22.95
N LYS A 77 2.35 -3.37 -22.91
CA LYS A 77 3.75 -2.91 -22.92
C LYS A 77 4.09 -1.98 -21.76
N ILE A 78 3.45 -2.19 -20.61
CA ILE A 78 3.70 -1.46 -19.37
C ILE A 78 4.80 -2.15 -18.59
N GLU A 79 5.75 -1.38 -18.08
CA GLU A 79 6.79 -1.91 -17.21
C GLU A 79 6.22 -2.35 -15.85
N VAL A 80 6.54 -3.57 -15.44
CA VAL A 80 6.08 -4.15 -14.18
C VAL A 80 7.26 -4.36 -13.24
N LYS A 81 7.25 -3.67 -12.11
CA LYS A 81 8.12 -4.00 -10.99
C LYS A 81 7.48 -5.12 -10.18
N LEU A 82 8.04 -6.32 -10.28
CA LEU A 82 7.64 -7.44 -9.43
C LEU A 82 8.39 -7.38 -8.10
N ILE A 83 7.66 -7.54 -7.00
CA ILE A 83 8.22 -7.66 -5.66
C ILE A 83 7.83 -9.01 -5.07
N SER A 84 8.79 -9.69 -4.45
CA SER A 84 8.58 -11.03 -3.90
C SER A 84 7.76 -11.00 -2.61
N ASP A 85 7.81 -9.91 -1.86
CA ASP A 85 7.10 -9.73 -0.59
C ASP A 85 6.98 -8.26 -0.22
N GLY A 86 6.19 -7.94 0.83
CA GLY A 86 6.05 -6.58 1.34
C GLY A 86 4.92 -5.79 0.69
N ASP A 87 3.69 -6.26 0.86
CA ASP A 87 2.47 -5.62 0.38
C ASP A 87 2.36 -4.14 0.77
N VAL A 88 2.62 -3.83 2.05
CA VAL A 88 2.68 -2.44 2.55
C VAL A 88 3.78 -1.65 1.83
N SER A 89 4.96 -2.24 1.70
CA SER A 89 6.09 -1.60 1.01
C SER A 89 5.76 -1.30 -0.45
N GLY A 90 5.19 -2.28 -1.16
CA GLY A 90 4.78 -2.12 -2.56
C GLY A 90 3.79 -0.98 -2.75
N ALA A 91 2.75 -0.92 -1.89
CA ALA A 91 1.74 0.13 -1.93
C ALA A 91 2.33 1.54 -1.69
N LEU A 92 3.40 1.64 -0.91
CA LEU A 92 4.06 2.91 -0.62
C LEU A 92 5.05 3.37 -1.69
N LEU A 93 5.39 2.56 -2.68
CA LEU A 93 6.31 2.98 -3.75
C LEU A 93 5.75 4.12 -4.63
N VAL A 94 4.45 4.35 -4.62
CA VAL A 94 3.82 5.48 -5.34
C VAL A 94 4.02 6.83 -4.65
N THR A 95 4.56 6.86 -3.43
CA THR A 95 4.62 8.07 -2.60
C THR A 95 5.68 9.07 -3.05
N GLU A 96 6.76 8.60 -3.66
CA GLU A 96 7.90 9.42 -4.04
C GLU A 96 8.38 9.07 -5.46
N GLU A 97 8.65 10.09 -6.27
CA GLU A 97 9.08 9.94 -7.67
C GLU A 97 10.37 9.12 -7.84
N LYS A 98 11.25 9.13 -6.85
CA LYS A 98 12.50 8.33 -6.88
C LYS A 98 12.27 6.83 -7.05
N HIS A 99 11.09 6.32 -6.67
CA HIS A 99 10.75 4.90 -6.84
C HIS A 99 10.28 4.59 -8.26
N ASN A 100 9.90 5.61 -9.03
CA ASN A 100 9.43 5.50 -10.41
C ASN A 100 8.31 4.45 -10.54
N ILE A 101 7.31 4.51 -9.64
CA ILE A 101 6.10 3.68 -9.68
C ILE A 101 4.89 4.60 -9.77
N ASP A 102 4.07 4.38 -10.78
CA ASP A 102 2.87 5.17 -11.04
C ASP A 102 1.61 4.54 -10.45
N LEU A 103 1.57 3.22 -10.30
CA LEU A 103 0.44 2.50 -9.75
C LEU A 103 0.92 1.24 -9.01
N PHE A 104 0.37 0.99 -7.84
CA PHE A 104 0.42 -0.32 -7.20
C PHE A 104 -0.96 -0.96 -7.27
N LEU A 105 -1.03 -2.24 -7.57
CA LEU A 105 -2.27 -3.00 -7.49
C LEU A 105 -1.98 -4.46 -7.16
N GLY A 106 -2.93 -5.07 -6.46
CA GLY A 106 -2.85 -6.48 -6.10
C GLY A 106 -3.74 -6.86 -4.93
N THR A 107 -3.65 -8.12 -4.58
CA THR A 107 -4.39 -8.74 -3.47
C THR A 107 -3.41 -9.20 -2.40
N GLY A 108 -3.63 -8.76 -1.17
CA GLY A 108 -2.85 -9.13 0.00
C GLY A 108 -3.69 -9.03 1.27
N GLY A 109 -3.09 -9.08 2.45
CA GLY A 109 -3.84 -9.04 3.71
C GLY A 109 -4.62 -7.75 3.91
N GLY A 110 -5.82 -7.85 4.48
CA GLY A 110 -6.68 -6.71 4.80
C GLY A 110 -6.04 -5.78 5.85
N PRO A 111 -5.51 -6.30 6.96
CA PRO A 111 -4.79 -5.49 7.95
C PRO A 111 -3.61 -4.71 7.36
N GLU A 112 -2.85 -5.31 6.44
CA GLU A 112 -1.76 -4.65 5.72
C GLU A 112 -2.27 -3.50 4.84
N GLY A 113 -3.51 -3.61 4.31
CA GLY A 113 -4.16 -2.53 3.58
C GLY A 113 -4.41 -1.30 4.46
N VAL A 114 -4.84 -1.49 5.71
CA VAL A 114 -5.03 -0.40 6.68
C VAL A 114 -3.69 0.23 7.07
N LEU A 115 -2.64 -0.58 7.26
CA LEU A 115 -1.28 -0.09 7.51
C LEU A 115 -0.78 0.78 6.35
N ALA A 116 -0.95 0.31 5.11
CA ALA A 116 -0.55 1.06 3.92
C ALA A 116 -1.35 2.37 3.78
N ALA A 117 -2.68 2.33 3.98
CA ALA A 117 -3.54 3.50 3.92
C ALA A 117 -3.12 4.58 4.94
N SER A 118 -2.76 4.19 6.18
CA SER A 118 -2.28 5.12 7.21
C SER A 118 -1.04 5.91 6.76
N ALA A 119 -0.08 5.25 6.11
CA ALA A 119 1.08 5.94 5.58
C ALA A 119 0.74 6.78 4.34
N LEU A 120 0.00 6.21 3.37
CA LEU A 120 -0.41 6.89 2.13
C LEU A 120 -1.15 8.19 2.39
N ASP A 121 -2.01 8.22 3.42
CA ASP A 121 -2.75 9.40 3.84
C ASP A 121 -1.82 10.57 4.19
N THR A 122 -0.72 10.31 4.90
CA THR A 122 0.28 11.35 5.21
C THR A 122 0.96 11.90 3.96
N TYR A 123 1.11 11.09 2.91
CA TYR A 123 1.65 11.53 1.63
C TYR A 123 0.62 12.21 0.72
N GLY A 124 -0.66 12.16 1.07
CA GLY A 124 -1.76 12.65 0.23
C GLY A 124 -1.96 11.82 -1.04
N CYS A 125 -1.56 10.55 -1.01
CA CYS A 125 -1.74 9.60 -2.10
C CYS A 125 -3.14 9.01 -2.09
N GLY A 126 -3.57 8.45 -3.23
CA GLY A 126 -4.85 7.76 -3.30
C GLY A 126 -4.74 6.28 -2.94
N PHE A 127 -5.83 5.75 -2.41
CA PHE A 127 -5.97 4.34 -2.07
C PHE A 127 -7.43 3.90 -2.18
N GLN A 128 -7.65 2.69 -2.69
CA GLN A 128 -8.89 1.96 -2.55
C GLN A 128 -8.59 0.53 -2.13
N GLY A 129 -9.45 -0.04 -1.29
CA GLY A 129 -9.41 -1.44 -0.89
C GLY A 129 -10.80 -2.08 -0.90
N ARG A 130 -10.88 -3.36 -1.29
CA ARG A 130 -12.09 -4.17 -1.18
C ARG A 130 -11.72 -5.49 -0.53
N PHE A 131 -12.35 -5.81 0.60
CA PHE A 131 -12.12 -7.09 1.29
C PHE A 131 -12.69 -8.25 0.49
N ILE A 132 -12.03 -9.39 0.57
CA ILE A 132 -12.45 -10.63 -0.09
C ILE A 132 -13.01 -11.56 0.98
N PHE A 133 -14.28 -11.96 0.81
CA PHE A 133 -14.98 -12.87 1.70
C PHE A 133 -15.43 -14.09 0.90
N ASP A 134 -14.50 -15.01 0.67
CA ASP A 134 -14.69 -16.21 -0.15
C ASP A 134 -15.28 -17.41 0.60
N THR A 135 -15.47 -17.29 1.92
CA THR A 135 -16.11 -18.31 2.76
C THR A 135 -17.22 -17.72 3.62
N ASP A 136 -18.20 -18.56 3.98
CA ASP A 136 -19.30 -18.14 4.86
C ASP A 136 -18.80 -17.78 6.27
N GLU A 137 -17.71 -18.40 6.72
CA GLU A 137 -17.09 -18.07 8.00
C GLU A 137 -16.53 -16.65 7.98
N LEU A 138 -15.82 -16.25 6.91
CA LEU A 138 -15.31 -14.89 6.76
C LEU A 138 -16.46 -13.87 6.67
N LYS A 139 -17.53 -14.17 5.93
CA LYS A 139 -18.73 -13.33 5.87
C LYS A 139 -19.38 -13.15 7.24
N LYS A 140 -19.50 -14.24 8.01
CA LYS A 140 -20.04 -14.18 9.38
C LYS A 140 -19.17 -13.32 10.31
N ARG A 141 -17.86 -13.49 10.23
CA ARG A 141 -16.91 -12.63 11.01
C ARG A 141 -17.03 -11.17 10.61
N ALA A 142 -17.10 -10.87 9.31
CA ALA A 142 -17.28 -9.52 8.79
C ALA A 142 -18.60 -8.90 9.29
N ASN A 143 -19.70 -9.61 9.25
CA ASN A 143 -20.99 -9.16 9.80
C ASN A 143 -20.90 -8.83 11.29
N ASN A 144 -20.21 -9.65 12.09
CA ASN A 144 -19.99 -9.39 13.52
C ASN A 144 -19.14 -8.13 13.78
N MET A 145 -18.35 -7.71 12.79
CA MET A 145 -17.56 -6.48 12.81
C MET A 145 -18.32 -5.28 12.21
N GLY A 146 -19.58 -5.46 11.79
CA GLY A 146 -20.40 -4.42 11.19
C GLY A 146 -20.20 -4.23 9.68
N ILE A 147 -19.51 -5.14 9.01
CA ILE A 147 -19.32 -5.13 7.56
C ILE A 147 -20.42 -5.97 6.93
N ASN A 148 -21.46 -5.31 6.41
CA ASN A 148 -22.64 -5.96 5.84
C ASN A 148 -22.65 -5.93 4.30
N ASP A 149 -21.91 -5.03 3.70
CA ASP A 149 -21.69 -4.96 2.25
C ASP A 149 -20.32 -5.58 1.92
N PHE A 150 -20.33 -6.78 1.37
CA PHE A 150 -19.11 -7.54 1.08
C PHE A 150 -18.41 -7.10 -0.21
N ASP A 151 -19.09 -6.33 -1.06
CA ASP A 151 -18.53 -5.80 -2.31
C ASP A 151 -18.07 -4.35 -2.17
N LYS A 152 -18.24 -3.79 -0.96
CA LYS A 152 -17.89 -2.39 -0.70
C LYS A 152 -16.42 -2.11 -0.98
N LYS A 153 -16.18 -1.08 -1.79
CA LYS A 153 -14.87 -0.45 -1.94
C LYS A 153 -14.70 0.64 -0.88
N TYR A 154 -13.66 0.54 -0.10
CA TYR A 154 -13.29 1.52 0.90
C TYR A 154 -12.28 2.49 0.30
N LYS A 155 -12.56 3.78 0.33
CA LYS A 155 -11.61 4.84 0.00
C LYS A 155 -10.69 5.11 1.19
N LEU A 156 -9.62 5.84 0.94
CA LEU A 156 -8.61 6.13 1.96
C LEU A 156 -9.21 6.83 3.20
N ASP A 157 -10.08 7.81 3.01
CA ASP A 157 -10.77 8.57 4.07
C ASP A 157 -11.78 7.74 4.87
N GLU A 158 -12.26 6.63 4.33
CA GLU A 158 -13.09 5.67 5.07
C GLU A 158 -12.24 4.72 5.94
N ILE A 159 -10.97 4.49 5.55
CA ILE A 159 -10.02 3.64 6.28
C ILE A 159 -9.28 4.44 7.35
N VAL A 160 -8.91 5.68 7.05
CA VAL A 160 -8.19 6.59 7.93
C VAL A 160 -9.03 7.85 8.12
N LYS A 161 -9.78 7.91 9.23
CA LYS A 161 -10.74 8.99 9.49
C LYS A 161 -10.15 10.19 10.24
N GLY A 162 -9.04 9.99 10.94
CA GLY A 162 -8.43 11.01 11.77
C GLY A 162 -6.92 11.07 11.62
N ASP A 163 -6.26 11.54 12.67
CA ASP A 163 -4.81 11.57 12.72
C ASP A 163 -4.22 10.18 12.90
N SER A 164 -3.17 9.88 12.17
CA SER A 164 -2.51 8.59 12.25
C SER A 164 -0.99 8.72 12.19
N LEU A 165 -0.34 7.82 12.90
CA LEU A 165 1.12 7.63 12.90
C LEU A 165 1.41 6.23 12.37
N PHE A 166 2.36 6.15 11.43
CA PHE A 166 2.82 4.89 10.89
C PHE A 166 4.33 4.76 11.08
N CYS A 167 4.78 3.56 11.45
CA CYS A 167 6.20 3.22 11.57
C CYS A 167 6.48 1.87 10.90
N ALA A 168 7.52 1.83 10.06
CA ALA A 168 8.01 0.59 9.44
C ALA A 168 9.52 0.50 9.54
N THR A 169 10.01 -0.51 10.24
CA THR A 169 11.46 -0.79 10.37
C THR A 169 11.85 -1.87 9.37
N GLY A 170 12.90 -1.62 8.60
CA GLY A 170 13.43 -2.58 7.64
C GLY A 170 14.16 -3.73 8.34
N ILE A 171 13.77 -4.96 8.05
CA ILE A 171 14.49 -6.17 8.47
C ILE A 171 15.43 -6.63 7.36
N THR A 172 14.90 -6.82 6.17
CA THR A 172 15.67 -7.09 4.95
C THR A 172 15.83 -5.81 4.13
N LYS A 173 16.77 -5.79 3.18
CA LYS A 173 16.92 -4.67 2.25
C LYS A 173 15.66 -4.53 1.41
N GLY A 174 15.03 -3.36 1.44
CA GLY A 174 13.85 -3.01 0.67
C GLY A 174 14.01 -1.67 -0.06
N ASP A 175 13.01 -1.32 -0.87
CA ASP A 175 13.00 -0.07 -1.63
C ASP A 175 12.66 1.16 -0.75
N LEU A 176 11.89 0.97 0.33
CA LEU A 176 11.50 2.07 1.23
C LEU A 176 12.56 2.36 2.29
N VAL A 177 13.09 1.32 2.92
CA VAL A 177 14.06 1.42 4.02
C VAL A 177 15.14 0.35 3.88
N ASN A 178 16.33 0.67 4.36
CA ASN A 178 17.40 -0.31 4.42
C ASN A 178 17.08 -1.40 5.45
N GLY A 179 17.51 -2.62 5.18
CA GLY A 179 17.48 -3.70 6.15
C GLY A 179 18.47 -3.49 7.30
N VAL A 180 18.39 -4.35 8.29
CA VAL A 180 19.31 -4.38 9.43
C VAL A 180 20.74 -4.59 8.95
N LYS A 181 21.65 -3.76 9.43
CA LYS A 181 23.10 -3.92 9.21
C LYS A 181 23.74 -4.32 10.55
N LEU A 182 24.49 -5.41 10.53
CA LEU A 182 25.28 -5.85 11.68
C LEU A 182 26.68 -5.28 11.58
N SER A 183 27.18 -4.65 12.65
CA SER A 183 28.55 -4.13 12.77
C SER A 183 29.09 -4.52 14.14
N LYS A 184 30.07 -5.43 14.18
CA LYS A 184 30.71 -5.94 15.41
C LYS A 184 29.71 -6.20 16.55
N ASN A 185 29.45 -5.19 17.37
CA ASN A 185 28.60 -5.31 18.57
C ASN A 185 27.30 -4.47 18.46
N LYS A 186 26.96 -3.98 17.26
CA LYS A 186 25.78 -3.12 17.05
C LYS A 186 24.92 -3.60 15.89
N MET A 187 23.63 -3.39 16.02
CA MET A 187 22.68 -3.42 14.91
C MET A 187 22.32 -1.98 14.53
N VAL A 188 22.39 -1.68 13.24
CA VAL A 188 21.89 -0.43 12.67
C VAL A 188 20.59 -0.71 11.96
N VAL A 189 19.52 -0.01 12.33
CA VAL A 189 18.18 -0.16 11.80
C VAL A 189 17.68 1.15 11.20
N ASN A 190 16.89 1.06 10.13
CA ASN A 190 16.21 2.21 9.54
C ASN A 190 14.70 2.04 9.69
N THR A 191 14.03 3.11 10.14
CA THR A 191 12.59 3.14 10.35
C THR A 191 11.99 4.31 9.59
N LEU A 192 11.07 4.03 8.67
CA LEU A 192 10.19 5.05 8.09
C LEU A 192 9.14 5.42 9.13
N ILE A 193 8.99 6.70 9.39
CA ILE A 193 7.96 7.26 10.28
C ILE A 193 7.15 8.27 9.48
N THR A 194 5.82 8.13 9.52
CA THR A 194 4.91 9.15 9.00
C THR A 194 3.90 9.56 10.07
N HIS A 195 3.53 10.85 10.12
CA HIS A 195 2.52 11.37 11.03
C HIS A 195 1.73 12.47 10.33
N LYS A 196 0.43 12.26 10.15
CA LYS A 196 -0.43 13.09 9.31
C LYS A 196 -0.50 14.53 9.80
N SER A 197 -0.92 14.77 11.04
CA SER A 197 -1.13 16.12 11.57
C SER A 197 0.14 16.96 11.61
N GLN A 198 1.30 16.32 11.76
CA GLN A 198 2.61 16.98 11.74
C GLN A 198 3.23 17.04 10.34
N ASN A 199 2.55 16.52 9.32
CA ASN A 199 3.11 16.35 7.96
C ASN A 199 4.52 15.74 7.98
N MET A 200 4.77 14.84 8.93
CA MET A 200 6.09 14.25 9.15
C MET A 200 6.25 13.01 8.27
N LYS A 201 7.33 13.00 7.52
CA LYS A 201 7.75 11.89 6.64
C LYS A 201 9.26 11.80 6.72
N LYS A 202 9.78 10.86 7.48
CA LYS A 202 11.23 10.75 7.66
C LYS A 202 11.68 9.32 7.89
N ILE A 203 12.94 9.05 7.52
CA ILE A 203 13.62 7.82 7.88
C ILE A 203 14.55 8.15 9.05
N VAL A 204 14.41 7.42 10.14
CA VAL A 204 15.25 7.51 11.33
C VAL A 204 16.18 6.32 11.35
N THR A 205 17.45 6.56 11.63
CA THR A 205 18.45 5.52 11.86
C THR A 205 18.64 5.33 13.36
N GLY A 206 18.47 4.11 13.84
CA GLY A 206 18.74 3.71 15.22
C GLY A 206 19.94 2.79 15.30
N GLU A 207 20.70 2.87 16.38
CA GLU A 207 21.75 1.91 16.74
C GLU A 207 21.36 1.17 18.02
N ILE A 208 21.50 -0.14 17.99
CA ILE A 208 21.15 -1.04 19.12
C ILE A 208 22.38 -1.86 19.45
N ASP A 209 22.86 -1.80 20.70
CA ASP A 209 23.95 -2.63 21.14
C ASP A 209 23.53 -4.09 21.25
N ILE A 210 24.30 -4.98 20.64
CA ILE A 210 24.10 -6.42 20.75
C ILE A 210 24.73 -6.86 22.08
N LYS A 211 23.90 -7.09 23.09
CA LYS A 211 24.36 -7.72 24.33
C LYS A 211 24.80 -9.15 24.00
N LYS A 212 26.05 -9.49 24.39
CA LYS A 212 26.54 -10.87 24.38
C LYS A 212 25.84 -11.68 25.44
#